data_b3e223fab4234d8522685bb090636b68
#
_entry.id   b3e223fab4234d8522685bb090636b68
#
_cell.length_a   1.000
_cell.length_b   1.000
_cell.length_c   1.000
_cell.angle_alpha   90.00
_cell.angle_beta   90.00
_cell.angle_gamma   90.00
#
_symmetry.space_group_name_H-M   'P 1'
#
loop_
_entity.id
_entity.type
_entity.pdbx_description
1 polymer ?
#
loop_
_entity_poly.entity_id
_entity_poly.type
_entity_poly.pdbx_seq_one_letter_code
_entity_poly.pdbx_strand_id
1 'polypeptide(L)'
;MLYTEVNVPVEFSLKANKKYRDIFNEVEVDIVFISFKGEKFKVPAFWKGENEFGVRVSFQKEGIYEWESFCSEKEDKGLHGQKGKIEVKEYKGKNLLFKHGRLKISENKRYLCHNDNKPFFWLGDTWWMGLCKRLKWPDEFKELTYDRVKKGFTVIQIVAGLYPDISYPDKRGENEAGYPWDKNFERINPYYFDMADLRLFHLINSGLIPCIVGCWGYYLRWMGIEKMKKHWKYLIARYSAYPVIWCAAGEYDMPFYLSEKKQEDQNFLREGWKEIIKFIKETDPFSNPVTIHPRTATYTKEVEGYSEILDFEMLQTGHSDNSSIKIQFME
;
A
#
# COMPACT_ATOMS: atom_id res chain seq x y z
N MET A 1 -8.18 8.81 -25.97
CA MET A 1 -6.81 8.32 -25.70
C MET A 1 -6.26 9.09 -24.52
N LEU A 2 -5.74 8.40 -23.50
CA LEU A 2 -5.05 9.01 -22.36
C LEU A 2 -3.55 9.06 -22.63
N TYR A 3 -2.85 9.94 -21.91
CA TYR A 3 -1.39 10.13 -22.04
C TYR A 3 -0.75 10.06 -20.66
N THR A 4 0.45 9.47 -20.60
CA THR A 4 1.32 9.52 -19.42
C THR A 4 2.78 9.42 -19.86
N GLU A 5 3.69 9.49 -18.88
CA GLU A 5 5.12 9.25 -19.07
C GLU A 5 5.56 7.96 -18.37
N VAL A 6 6.70 7.41 -18.76
CA VAL A 6 7.29 6.22 -18.14
C VAL A 6 7.39 6.40 -16.62
N ASN A 7 6.95 5.41 -15.84
CA ASN A 7 6.88 5.37 -14.38
C ASN A 7 5.92 6.38 -13.72
N VAL A 8 5.28 7.28 -14.49
CA VAL A 8 4.31 8.23 -13.94
C VAL A 8 2.92 7.58 -13.95
N PRO A 9 2.25 7.47 -12.80
CA PRO A 9 0.89 6.92 -12.74
C PRO A 9 -0.12 7.80 -13.48
N VAL A 10 -1.05 7.16 -14.17
CA VAL A 10 -2.24 7.79 -14.75
C VAL A 10 -3.48 7.19 -14.12
N GLU A 11 -4.49 8.02 -13.88
CA GLU A 11 -5.79 7.61 -13.37
C GLU A 11 -6.90 7.86 -14.40
N PHE A 12 -7.84 6.93 -14.46
CA PHE A 12 -9.12 7.11 -15.12
C PHE A 12 -10.22 6.39 -14.32
N SER A 13 -11.49 6.67 -14.65
CA SER A 13 -12.63 6.10 -13.93
C SER A 13 -13.57 5.37 -14.86
N LEU A 14 -14.23 4.35 -14.29
CA LEU A 14 -15.37 3.65 -14.88
C LEU A 14 -16.60 3.91 -14.02
N LYS A 15 -17.78 4.00 -14.63
CA LYS A 15 -19.02 4.29 -13.94
C LYS A 15 -20.04 3.19 -14.16
N ALA A 16 -20.55 2.61 -13.06
CA ALA A 16 -21.59 1.60 -13.12
C ALA A 16 -22.87 2.16 -13.73
N ASN A 17 -23.47 1.41 -14.62
CA ASN A 17 -24.78 1.71 -15.21
C ASN A 17 -25.92 1.06 -14.42
N LYS A 18 -25.64 -0.01 -13.68
CA LYS A 18 -26.60 -0.69 -12.82
C LYS A 18 -26.64 -0.05 -11.43
N LYS A 19 -27.74 -0.26 -10.71
CA LYS A 19 -27.87 0.09 -9.30
C LYS A 19 -27.56 -1.13 -8.46
N TYR A 20 -26.74 -0.95 -7.43
CA TYR A 20 -26.36 -1.97 -6.45
C TYR A 20 -26.83 -1.57 -5.06
N ARG A 21 -27.10 -2.54 -4.21
CA ARG A 21 -27.38 -2.28 -2.79
C ARG A 21 -26.09 -1.93 -2.05
N ASP A 22 -25.04 -2.64 -2.34
CA ASP A 22 -23.71 -2.45 -1.78
C ASP A 22 -22.62 -2.73 -2.82
N ILE A 23 -22.39 -1.76 -3.69
CA ILE A 23 -21.48 -1.90 -4.82
C ILE A 23 -20.04 -2.27 -4.40
N PHE A 24 -19.59 -1.81 -3.22
CA PHE A 24 -18.26 -2.16 -2.70
C PHE A 24 -18.11 -3.66 -2.42
N ASN A 25 -19.18 -4.31 -1.92
CA ASN A 25 -19.15 -5.73 -1.58
C ASN A 25 -19.65 -6.66 -2.69
N GLU A 26 -20.46 -6.14 -3.62
CA GLU A 26 -21.11 -6.94 -4.69
C GLU A 26 -20.29 -6.97 -5.98
N VAL A 27 -19.42 -5.96 -6.22
CA VAL A 27 -18.79 -5.75 -7.53
C VAL A 27 -17.27 -5.72 -7.43
N GLU A 28 -16.64 -6.52 -8.27
CA GLU A 28 -15.20 -6.47 -8.52
C GLU A 28 -14.91 -6.06 -9.95
N VAL A 29 -13.96 -5.15 -10.14
CA VAL A 29 -13.54 -4.66 -11.45
C VAL A 29 -12.03 -4.78 -11.57
N ASP A 30 -11.60 -5.41 -12.66
CA ASP A 30 -10.21 -5.52 -13.05
C ASP A 30 -10.01 -4.94 -14.45
N ILE A 31 -8.84 -4.40 -14.72
CA ILE A 31 -8.46 -3.91 -16.03
C ILE A 31 -7.29 -4.73 -16.55
N VAL A 32 -7.41 -5.28 -17.74
CA VAL A 32 -6.32 -5.96 -18.43
C VAL A 32 -5.68 -4.98 -19.42
N PHE A 33 -4.41 -4.70 -19.23
CA PHE A 33 -3.60 -3.92 -20.14
C PHE A 33 -2.79 -4.83 -21.06
N ILE A 34 -2.67 -4.42 -22.32
CA ILE A 34 -1.97 -5.17 -23.37
C ILE A 34 -0.96 -4.21 -24.00
N SER A 35 0.33 -4.55 -23.91
CA SER A 35 1.40 -3.79 -24.57
C SER A 35 1.38 -4.04 -26.08
N PHE A 36 2.05 -3.18 -26.84
CA PHE A 36 2.26 -3.36 -28.29
C PHE A 36 2.99 -4.66 -28.68
N LYS A 37 3.66 -5.30 -27.70
CA LYS A 37 4.31 -6.62 -27.84
C LYS A 37 3.38 -7.78 -27.46
N GLY A 38 2.14 -7.52 -27.06
CA GLY A 38 1.20 -8.52 -26.60
C GLY A 38 1.36 -8.97 -25.15
N GLU A 39 2.29 -8.38 -24.39
CA GLU A 39 2.43 -8.64 -22.96
C GLU A 39 1.19 -8.14 -22.21
N LYS A 40 0.64 -8.98 -21.32
CA LYS A 40 -0.59 -8.65 -20.58
C LYS A 40 -0.30 -8.57 -19.10
N PHE A 41 -0.92 -7.59 -18.43
CA PHE A 41 -0.99 -7.55 -16.97
C PHE A 41 -2.35 -7.01 -16.52
N LYS A 42 -2.75 -7.37 -15.31
CA LYS A 42 -4.06 -7.08 -14.75
C LYS A 42 -3.92 -6.15 -13.56
N VAL A 43 -4.73 -5.08 -13.51
CA VAL A 43 -4.75 -4.07 -12.44
C VAL A 43 -6.13 -4.05 -11.82
N PRO A 44 -6.28 -4.22 -10.50
CA PRO A 44 -7.56 -4.07 -9.84
C PRO A 44 -7.99 -2.60 -9.81
N ALA A 45 -9.29 -2.35 -9.99
CA ALA A 45 -9.88 -1.04 -9.77
C ALA A 45 -10.29 -0.87 -8.29
N PHE A 46 -10.33 0.36 -7.80
CA PHE A 46 -10.81 0.70 -6.46
C PHE A 46 -12.10 1.51 -6.52
N TRP A 47 -13.01 1.21 -5.59
CA TRP A 47 -14.23 1.98 -5.44
C TRP A 47 -13.94 3.40 -4.95
N LYS A 48 -14.46 4.42 -5.65
CA LYS A 48 -14.29 5.85 -5.35
C LYS A 48 -15.45 6.46 -4.55
N GLY A 49 -16.49 5.68 -4.32
CA GLY A 49 -17.77 6.14 -3.79
C GLY A 49 -18.86 6.09 -4.85
N GLU A 50 -20.11 6.19 -4.41
CA GLU A 50 -21.30 6.10 -5.28
C GLU A 50 -21.22 4.91 -6.25
N ASN A 51 -21.25 5.17 -7.55
CA ASN A 51 -21.19 4.16 -8.62
C ASN A 51 -19.89 4.23 -9.44
N GLU A 52 -18.80 4.78 -8.89
CA GLU A 52 -17.56 5.03 -9.62
C GLU A 52 -16.41 4.15 -9.12
N PHE A 53 -15.62 3.61 -10.07
CA PHE A 53 -14.39 2.89 -9.84
C PHE A 53 -13.21 3.61 -10.48
N GLY A 54 -12.14 3.84 -9.71
CA GLY A 54 -10.89 4.40 -10.18
C GLY A 54 -9.90 3.30 -10.59
N VAL A 55 -9.12 3.59 -11.60
CA VAL A 55 -8.04 2.72 -12.08
C VAL A 55 -6.76 3.52 -12.13
N ARG A 56 -5.73 3.08 -11.41
CA ARG A 56 -4.40 3.68 -11.44
C ARG A 56 -3.39 2.71 -12.01
N VAL A 57 -2.63 3.17 -12.99
CA VAL A 57 -1.65 2.35 -13.69
C VAL A 57 -0.42 3.17 -14.02
N SER A 58 0.75 2.54 -14.02
CA SER A 58 2.00 3.11 -14.54
C SER A 58 2.71 2.10 -15.43
N PHE A 59 3.57 2.58 -16.32
CA PHE A 59 4.23 1.77 -17.32
C PHE A 59 5.73 1.98 -17.28
N GLN A 60 6.51 0.92 -17.48
CA GLN A 60 7.97 0.98 -17.43
C GLN A 60 8.60 1.22 -18.80
N LYS A 61 7.82 1.20 -19.89
CA LYS A 61 8.30 1.35 -21.26
C LYS A 61 7.35 2.26 -22.04
N GLU A 62 7.93 3.02 -22.94
CA GLU A 62 7.17 3.80 -23.91
C GLU A 62 6.36 2.92 -24.85
N GLY A 63 5.29 3.48 -25.40
CA GLY A 63 4.46 2.83 -26.40
C GLY A 63 2.98 3.04 -26.16
N ILE A 64 2.18 2.39 -26.98
CA ILE A 64 0.71 2.40 -26.85
C ILE A 64 0.29 1.12 -26.15
N TYR A 65 -0.49 1.28 -25.10
CA TYR A 65 -1.12 0.20 -24.34
C TYR A 65 -2.63 0.23 -24.56
N GLU A 66 -3.17 -0.89 -24.96
CA GLU A 66 -4.61 -1.08 -25.01
C GLU A 66 -5.10 -1.63 -23.68
N TRP A 67 -6.36 -1.34 -23.31
CA TRP A 67 -6.94 -1.90 -22.12
C TRP A 67 -8.40 -2.30 -22.32
N GLU A 68 -8.83 -3.30 -21.54
CA GLU A 68 -10.20 -3.76 -21.45
C GLU A 68 -10.58 -4.03 -20.00
N SER A 69 -11.80 -3.62 -19.61
CA SER A 69 -12.33 -3.84 -18.26
C SER A 69 -13.10 -5.14 -18.14
N PHE A 70 -12.93 -5.81 -17.01
CA PHE A 70 -13.64 -7.03 -16.63
C PHE A 70 -14.31 -6.82 -15.27
N CYS A 71 -15.62 -6.97 -15.24
CA CYS A 71 -16.42 -6.84 -14.03
C CYS A 71 -17.02 -8.19 -13.65
N SER A 72 -17.12 -8.49 -12.36
CA SER A 72 -17.82 -9.68 -11.84
C SER A 72 -19.27 -9.71 -12.30
N GLU A 73 -19.92 -8.54 -12.41
CA GLU A 73 -21.26 -8.36 -12.99
C GLU A 73 -21.13 -8.01 -14.48
N LYS A 74 -21.16 -9.02 -15.34
CA LYS A 74 -20.95 -8.88 -16.80
C LYS A 74 -22.03 -8.07 -17.52
N GLU A 75 -23.21 -7.96 -16.93
CA GLU A 75 -24.33 -7.21 -17.49
C GLU A 75 -24.22 -5.70 -17.23
N ASP A 76 -23.32 -5.26 -16.35
CA ASP A 76 -23.03 -3.85 -16.19
C ASP A 76 -22.07 -3.36 -17.26
N LYS A 77 -22.63 -2.85 -18.36
CA LYS A 77 -21.84 -2.35 -19.50
C LYS A 77 -21.07 -1.05 -19.21
N GLY A 78 -21.31 -0.39 -18.09
CA GLY A 78 -20.49 0.73 -17.64
C GLY A 78 -19.17 0.28 -17.02
N LEU A 79 -19.13 -0.97 -16.51
CA LEU A 79 -17.95 -1.55 -15.84
C LEU A 79 -17.31 -2.71 -16.63
N HIS A 80 -18.08 -3.47 -17.41
CA HIS A 80 -17.59 -4.63 -18.16
C HIS A 80 -17.48 -4.35 -19.65
N GLY A 81 -16.35 -4.73 -20.24
CA GLY A 81 -16.10 -4.64 -21.68
C GLY A 81 -15.78 -3.22 -22.17
N GLN A 82 -15.51 -2.28 -21.26
CA GLN A 82 -15.00 -0.96 -21.61
C GLN A 82 -13.58 -1.09 -22.15
N LYS A 83 -13.23 -0.29 -23.17
CA LYS A 83 -11.93 -0.34 -23.84
C LYS A 83 -11.35 1.04 -24.05
N GLY A 84 -10.04 1.11 -24.09
CA GLY A 84 -9.34 2.34 -24.41
C GLY A 84 -7.87 2.13 -24.69
N LYS A 85 -7.16 3.25 -24.86
CA LYS A 85 -5.72 3.27 -25.13
C LYS A 85 -5.04 4.33 -24.29
N ILE A 86 -3.82 4.02 -23.88
CA ILE A 86 -2.93 4.94 -23.18
C ILE A 86 -1.62 5.03 -23.98
N GLU A 87 -1.21 6.23 -24.33
CA GLU A 87 0.09 6.50 -24.91
C GLU A 87 1.07 6.87 -23.79
N VAL A 88 2.19 6.16 -23.72
CA VAL A 88 3.26 6.35 -22.74
C VAL A 88 4.49 6.93 -23.45
N LYS A 89 4.95 8.08 -22.98
CA LYS A 89 6.13 8.77 -23.51
C LYS A 89 7.30 8.73 -22.53
N GLU A 90 8.48 9.08 -22.97
CA GLU A 90 9.66 9.23 -22.13
C GLU A 90 9.39 10.23 -20.99
N TYR A 91 9.83 9.90 -19.78
CA TYR A 91 9.77 10.81 -18.64
C TYR A 91 10.83 11.91 -18.76
N LYS A 92 10.40 13.16 -18.77
CA LYS A 92 11.27 14.34 -18.88
C LYS A 92 11.31 15.20 -17.61
N GLY A 93 10.64 14.75 -16.56
CA GLY A 93 10.59 15.48 -15.30
C GLY A 93 11.84 15.32 -14.42
N LYS A 94 11.83 15.97 -13.26
CA LYS A 94 12.97 16.04 -12.33
C LYS A 94 12.85 15.08 -11.13
N ASN A 95 11.68 14.48 -10.91
CA ASN A 95 11.49 13.59 -9.78
C ASN A 95 12.28 12.29 -10.00
N LEU A 96 13.25 12.02 -9.13
CA LEU A 96 14.14 10.87 -9.24
C LEU A 96 13.39 9.53 -9.09
N LEU A 97 12.26 9.51 -8.36
CA LEU A 97 11.43 8.31 -8.21
C LEU A 97 10.82 7.87 -9.54
N PHE A 98 10.37 8.81 -10.37
CA PHE A 98 9.85 8.50 -11.70
C PHE A 98 10.97 8.28 -12.70
N LYS A 99 12.09 9.00 -12.56
CA LYS A 99 13.25 8.84 -13.45
C LYS A 99 13.87 7.45 -13.37
N HIS A 100 14.06 6.92 -12.15
CA HIS A 100 14.70 5.63 -11.91
C HIS A 100 13.69 4.47 -11.73
N GLY A 101 12.40 4.82 -11.61
CA GLY A 101 11.32 3.86 -11.38
C GLY A 101 11.27 3.33 -9.94
N ARG A 102 10.36 2.38 -9.72
CA ARG A 102 10.10 1.79 -8.41
C ARG A 102 11.29 0.99 -7.87
N LEU A 103 11.23 0.65 -6.59
CA LEU A 103 12.27 -0.16 -5.95
C LEU A 103 12.07 -1.65 -6.22
N LYS A 104 13.17 -2.36 -6.18
CA LYS A 104 13.28 -3.82 -6.17
C LYS A 104 14.44 -4.25 -5.29
N ILE A 105 14.51 -5.54 -4.96
CA ILE A 105 15.67 -6.12 -4.29
C ILE A 105 16.80 -6.29 -5.32
N SER A 106 18.03 -5.92 -4.94
CA SER A 106 19.22 -6.13 -5.77
C SER A 106 19.45 -7.60 -6.07
N GLU A 107 20.13 -7.92 -7.18
CA GLU A 107 20.40 -9.30 -7.60
C GLU A 107 21.14 -10.13 -6.53
N ASN A 108 22.06 -9.50 -5.81
CA ASN A 108 22.78 -10.13 -4.70
C ASN A 108 22.01 -10.16 -3.38
N LYS A 109 20.75 -9.67 -3.35
CA LYS A 109 19.82 -9.63 -2.20
C LYS A 109 20.33 -8.85 -0.98
N ARG A 110 21.24 -7.91 -1.14
CA ARG A 110 21.86 -7.17 -0.03
C ARG A 110 21.37 -5.74 0.17
N TYR A 111 20.69 -5.16 -0.81
CA TYR A 111 20.17 -3.80 -0.74
C TYR A 111 18.99 -3.62 -1.69
N LEU A 112 18.27 -2.51 -1.52
CA LEU A 112 17.24 -2.06 -2.45
C LEU A 112 17.87 -1.23 -3.56
N CYS A 113 17.36 -1.39 -4.78
CA CYS A 113 17.74 -0.57 -5.91
C CYS A 113 16.49 -0.18 -6.72
N HIS A 114 16.61 0.85 -7.53
CA HIS A 114 15.60 1.20 -8.52
C HIS A 114 15.54 0.19 -9.68
N ASN A 115 14.50 0.26 -10.51
CA ASN A 115 14.33 -0.62 -11.66
C ASN A 115 15.53 -0.59 -12.63
N ASP A 116 16.20 0.56 -12.75
CA ASP A 116 17.42 0.75 -13.56
C ASP A 116 18.71 0.31 -12.83
N ASN A 117 18.60 -0.41 -11.73
CA ASN A 117 19.69 -0.91 -10.87
C ASN A 117 20.47 0.18 -10.10
N LYS A 118 20.02 1.43 -10.10
CA LYS A 118 20.63 2.45 -9.26
C LYS A 118 20.43 2.11 -7.78
N PRO A 119 21.49 1.98 -6.97
CA PRO A 119 21.36 1.69 -5.54
C PRO A 119 20.50 2.72 -4.82
N PHE A 120 19.67 2.25 -3.90
CA PHE A 120 18.81 3.08 -3.08
C PHE A 120 19.30 3.09 -1.62
N PHE A 121 19.48 4.29 -1.07
CA PHE A 121 19.82 4.45 0.33
C PHE A 121 18.57 4.67 1.16
N TRP A 122 18.28 3.76 2.09
CA TRP A 122 17.14 3.86 2.98
C TRP A 122 17.48 4.71 4.21
N LEU A 123 17.02 5.95 4.23
CA LEU A 123 16.95 6.78 5.42
C LEU A 123 15.48 7.12 5.65
N GLY A 124 14.85 6.47 6.62
CA GLY A 124 13.41 6.54 6.86
C GLY A 124 13.04 7.26 8.15
N ASP A 125 11.80 7.74 8.19
CA ASP A 125 11.13 8.22 9.39
C ASP A 125 9.77 7.54 9.54
N THR A 126 9.24 7.45 10.75
CA THR A 126 7.98 6.78 11.05
C THR A 126 6.91 7.77 11.45
N TRP A 127 5.89 7.89 10.63
CA TRP A 127 4.73 8.76 10.86
C TRP A 127 3.48 7.90 11.05
N TRP A 128 3.43 7.10 12.13
CA TRP A 128 2.34 6.14 12.35
C TRP A 128 0.96 6.75 12.15
N MET A 129 0.71 7.93 12.71
CA MET A 129 -0.56 8.64 12.65
C MET A 129 -0.59 9.72 11.53
N GLY A 130 0.22 9.59 10.49
CA GLY A 130 0.40 10.62 9.46
C GLY A 130 -0.80 10.82 8.53
N LEU A 131 -1.72 9.85 8.42
CA LEU A 131 -2.91 9.97 7.56
C LEU A 131 -4.17 10.42 8.31
N CYS A 132 -4.07 10.81 9.59
CA CYS A 132 -5.18 11.33 10.37
C CYS A 132 -4.95 12.80 10.79
N LYS A 133 -5.93 13.39 11.46
CA LYS A 133 -5.91 14.80 11.93
C LYS A 133 -4.80 15.12 12.93
N ARG A 134 -4.13 14.10 13.50
CA ARG A 134 -3.02 14.29 14.44
C ARG A 134 -1.80 14.96 13.76
N LEU A 135 -1.59 14.73 12.47
CA LEU A 135 -0.66 15.49 11.63
C LEU A 135 -1.49 16.28 10.62
N LYS A 136 -1.70 17.56 10.90
CA LYS A 136 -2.65 18.40 10.18
C LYS A 136 -2.23 18.62 8.71
N TRP A 137 -3.19 18.45 7.84
CA TRP A 137 -3.06 18.79 6.42
C TRP A 137 -3.65 20.18 6.16
N PRO A 138 -3.02 21.03 5.33
CA PRO A 138 -1.75 20.78 4.62
C PRO A 138 -0.51 21.20 5.40
N ASP A 139 -0.63 22.07 6.40
CA ASP A 139 0.48 22.86 6.93
C ASP A 139 1.54 22.02 7.64
N GLU A 140 1.18 21.33 8.73
CA GLU A 140 2.10 20.53 9.52
C GLU A 140 2.70 19.37 8.68
N PHE A 141 1.88 18.74 7.84
CA PHE A 141 2.32 17.65 6.99
C PHE A 141 3.38 18.11 5.97
N LYS A 142 3.14 19.26 5.33
CA LYS A 142 4.08 19.83 4.35
C LYS A 142 5.36 20.35 5.00
N GLU A 143 5.25 20.99 6.17
CA GLU A 143 6.40 21.45 6.94
C GLU A 143 7.30 20.28 7.33
N LEU A 144 6.73 19.20 7.88
CA LEU A 144 7.48 18.00 8.25
C LEU A 144 8.09 17.33 7.01
N THR A 145 7.36 17.24 5.91
CA THR A 145 7.88 16.72 4.63
C THR A 145 9.10 17.52 4.17
N TYR A 146 9.01 18.85 4.17
CA TYR A 146 10.11 19.73 3.78
C TYR A 146 11.35 19.51 4.67
N ASP A 147 11.17 19.43 5.98
CA ASP A 147 12.26 19.16 6.93
C ASP A 147 12.96 17.83 6.62
N ARG A 148 12.19 16.77 6.35
CA ARG A 148 12.76 15.45 6.05
C ARG A 148 13.49 15.43 4.70
N VAL A 149 12.94 16.05 3.67
CA VAL A 149 13.62 16.19 2.36
C VAL A 149 14.94 16.95 2.52
N LYS A 150 14.94 18.07 3.26
CA LYS A 150 16.13 18.86 3.51
C LYS A 150 17.22 18.08 4.27
N LYS A 151 16.84 17.15 5.14
CA LYS A 151 17.74 16.27 5.89
C LYS A 151 18.16 15.02 5.12
N GLY A 152 17.71 14.84 3.89
CA GLY A 152 18.11 13.72 3.02
C GLY A 152 17.37 12.42 3.29
N PHE A 153 16.21 12.46 3.97
CA PHE A 153 15.34 11.28 4.11
C PHE A 153 14.84 10.83 2.75
N THR A 154 14.60 9.53 2.62
CA THR A 154 14.18 8.89 1.37
C THR A 154 12.89 8.08 1.52
N VAL A 155 12.53 7.69 2.75
CA VAL A 155 11.35 6.86 3.05
C VAL A 155 10.56 7.46 4.19
N ILE A 156 9.24 7.42 4.07
CA ILE A 156 8.32 7.68 5.20
C ILE A 156 7.47 6.43 5.44
N GLN A 157 7.61 5.81 6.60
CA GLN A 157 6.77 4.70 7.01
C GLN A 157 5.50 5.23 7.66
N ILE A 158 4.32 4.86 7.11
CA ILE A 158 3.04 5.48 7.44
C ILE A 158 1.91 4.44 7.45
N VAL A 159 1.03 4.48 8.46
CA VAL A 159 -0.06 3.50 8.60
C VAL A 159 -1.29 3.93 7.79
N ALA A 160 -1.89 3.00 7.06
CA ALA A 160 -3.04 3.23 6.18
C ALA A 160 -4.39 3.22 6.92
N GLY A 161 -4.48 3.97 8.03
CA GLY A 161 -5.75 4.28 8.70
C GLY A 161 -6.18 3.36 9.84
N LEU A 162 -5.56 2.18 10.01
CA LEU A 162 -5.83 1.23 11.09
C LEU A 162 -4.65 1.23 12.07
N TYR A 163 -4.66 2.19 13.00
CA TYR A 163 -3.52 2.68 13.76
C TYR A 163 -3.18 1.84 15.01
N PRO A 164 -1.91 1.93 15.52
CA PRO A 164 -1.55 1.37 16.81
C PRO A 164 -2.23 2.08 17.98
N ASP A 165 -2.22 1.43 19.14
CA ASP A 165 -2.54 1.98 20.47
C ASP A 165 -3.93 2.59 20.62
N ILE A 166 -4.84 2.23 19.73
CA ILE A 166 -6.24 2.67 19.80
C ILE A 166 -7.18 1.49 19.53
N SER A 167 -8.35 1.54 20.15
CA SER A 167 -9.48 0.70 19.76
C SER A 167 -10.10 1.22 18.46
N TYR A 168 -11.02 0.46 17.89
CA TYR A 168 -11.72 0.90 16.68
C TYR A 168 -13.24 0.88 16.89
N PRO A 169 -13.96 1.92 16.52
CA PRO A 169 -13.50 3.22 16.04
C PRO A 169 -12.99 4.14 17.18
N ASP A 170 -12.00 4.99 16.88
CA ASP A 170 -11.45 5.96 17.82
C ASP A 170 -11.20 7.29 17.11
N LYS A 171 -11.68 8.40 17.68
CA LYS A 171 -11.55 9.75 17.08
C LYS A 171 -10.11 10.18 16.82
N ARG A 172 -9.14 9.63 17.54
CA ARG A 172 -7.71 9.89 17.31
C ARG A 172 -7.23 9.40 15.93
N GLY A 173 -7.91 8.41 15.34
CA GLY A 173 -7.62 7.87 14.02
C GLY A 173 -8.42 8.49 12.87
N GLU A 174 -9.27 9.48 13.14
CA GLU A 174 -10.02 10.17 12.08
C GLU A 174 -9.12 11.07 11.24
N ASN A 175 -9.40 11.14 9.94
CA ASN A 175 -8.99 12.28 9.12
C ASN A 175 -10.20 13.18 8.81
N GLU A 176 -10.05 14.11 7.87
CA GLU A 176 -11.06 15.10 7.51
C GLU A 176 -12.37 14.48 7.01
N ALA A 177 -12.31 13.23 6.50
CA ALA A 177 -13.44 12.45 6.01
C ALA A 177 -13.91 11.34 6.97
N GLY A 178 -13.43 11.31 8.21
CA GLY A 178 -13.81 10.35 9.23
C GLY A 178 -12.86 9.14 9.34
N TYR A 179 -13.42 7.93 9.46
CA TYR A 179 -12.67 6.68 9.63
C TYR A 179 -12.44 5.98 8.29
N PRO A 180 -11.38 5.12 8.17
CA PRO A 180 -11.11 4.36 6.93
C PRO A 180 -12.14 3.26 6.64
N TRP A 181 -12.81 2.75 7.66
CA TRP A 181 -13.87 1.75 7.58
C TRP A 181 -15.06 2.15 8.45
N ASP A 182 -16.22 1.55 8.23
CA ASP A 182 -17.29 1.60 9.22
C ASP A 182 -16.91 0.83 10.51
N LYS A 183 -17.70 0.99 11.56
CA LYS A 183 -17.39 0.42 12.89
C LYS A 183 -17.32 -1.11 12.92
N ASN A 184 -17.92 -1.79 11.95
CA ASN A 184 -18.00 -3.26 11.88
C ASN A 184 -17.08 -3.83 10.80
N PHE A 185 -16.27 -2.99 10.13
CA PHE A 185 -15.43 -3.37 9.00
C PHE A 185 -16.23 -4.03 7.85
N GLU A 186 -17.46 -3.55 7.61
CA GLU A 186 -18.27 -4.04 6.49
C GLU A 186 -18.04 -3.24 5.21
N ARG A 187 -17.77 -1.93 5.33
CA ARG A 187 -17.57 -1.05 4.19
C ARG A 187 -16.42 -0.09 4.41
N ILE A 188 -15.55 0.00 3.41
CA ILE A 188 -14.47 0.98 3.38
C ILE A 188 -15.02 2.38 3.09
N ASN A 189 -14.34 3.40 3.60
CA ASN A 189 -14.67 4.80 3.33
C ASN A 189 -13.73 5.36 2.26
N PRO A 190 -14.15 5.49 1.00
CA PRO A 190 -13.28 5.98 -0.07
C PRO A 190 -12.82 7.42 0.15
N TYR A 191 -13.63 8.25 0.79
CA TYR A 191 -13.31 9.66 1.07
C TYR A 191 -12.18 9.81 2.10
N TYR A 192 -12.06 8.85 3.04
CA TYR A 192 -10.88 8.79 3.92
C TYR A 192 -9.60 8.66 3.08
N PHE A 193 -9.64 7.80 2.09
CA PHE A 193 -8.48 7.56 1.21
C PHE A 193 -8.25 8.69 0.20
N ASP A 194 -9.26 9.51 -0.14
CA ASP A 194 -9.05 10.74 -0.91
C ASP A 194 -8.21 11.74 -0.10
N MET A 195 -8.45 11.84 1.21
CA MET A 195 -7.61 12.66 2.09
C MET A 195 -6.21 12.05 2.30
N ALA A 196 -6.10 10.72 2.32
CA ALA A 196 -4.81 10.03 2.35
C ALA A 196 -4.00 10.24 1.06
N ASP A 197 -4.66 10.25 -0.10
CA ASP A 197 -4.03 10.52 -1.41
C ASP A 197 -3.29 11.85 -1.42
N LEU A 198 -3.91 12.92 -0.90
CA LEU A 198 -3.29 14.24 -0.85
C LEU A 198 -1.93 14.19 -0.13
N ARG A 199 -1.84 13.42 0.95
CA ARG A 199 -0.64 13.25 1.77
C ARG A 199 0.41 12.36 1.08
N LEU A 200 -0.01 11.19 0.61
CA LEU A 200 0.89 10.22 -0.03
C LEU A 200 1.46 10.77 -1.34
N PHE A 201 0.63 11.44 -2.15
CA PHE A 201 1.12 12.06 -3.39
C PHE A 201 2.04 13.24 -3.13
N HIS A 202 1.82 13.99 -2.04
CA HIS A 202 2.74 15.03 -1.63
C HIS A 202 4.12 14.45 -1.27
N LEU A 203 4.19 13.32 -0.52
CA LEU A 203 5.45 12.63 -0.24
C LEU A 203 6.15 12.22 -1.54
N ILE A 204 5.46 11.51 -2.43
CA ILE A 204 6.01 11.02 -3.69
C ILE A 204 6.51 12.17 -4.57
N ASN A 205 5.72 13.25 -4.71
CA ASN A 205 6.10 14.43 -5.47
C ASN A 205 7.29 15.17 -4.86
N SER A 206 7.49 15.01 -3.55
CA SER A 206 8.65 15.56 -2.82
C SER A 206 9.88 14.65 -2.87
N GLY A 207 9.82 13.51 -3.56
CA GLY A 207 10.93 12.56 -3.69
C GLY A 207 11.04 11.54 -2.54
N LEU A 208 10.03 11.41 -1.70
CA LEU A 208 9.97 10.46 -0.59
C LEU A 208 9.12 9.24 -0.97
N ILE A 209 9.62 8.02 -0.70
CA ILE A 209 8.88 6.79 -0.94
C ILE A 209 8.02 6.47 0.30
N PRO A 210 6.70 6.35 0.15
CA PRO A 210 5.87 5.83 1.22
C PRO A 210 6.12 4.34 1.42
N CYS A 211 6.54 3.95 2.65
CA CYS A 211 6.44 2.58 3.13
C CYS A 211 5.08 2.44 3.83
N ILE A 212 4.10 1.93 3.10
CA ILE A 212 2.71 1.87 3.57
C ILE A 212 2.53 0.65 4.46
N VAL A 213 2.32 0.87 5.75
CA VAL A 213 1.90 -0.14 6.72
C VAL A 213 0.39 -0.31 6.59
N GLY A 214 -0.08 -1.46 6.12
CA GLY A 214 -1.51 -1.66 5.83
C GLY A 214 -2.39 -1.41 7.05
N CYS A 215 -1.99 -1.96 8.20
CA CYS A 215 -2.65 -1.76 9.48
C CYS A 215 -1.73 -2.18 10.63
N TRP A 216 -2.16 -1.98 11.88
CA TRP A 216 -1.50 -2.63 13.02
C TRP A 216 -1.91 -4.11 13.12
N GLY A 217 -1.00 -4.99 13.55
CA GLY A 217 -1.13 -6.44 13.40
C GLY A 217 -2.43 -7.04 13.95
N TYR A 218 -2.89 -6.59 15.12
CA TYR A 218 -4.08 -7.12 15.78
C TYR A 218 -5.41 -6.82 15.04
N TYR A 219 -5.44 -5.89 14.08
CA TYR A 219 -6.64 -5.68 13.26
C TYR A 219 -7.01 -6.91 12.43
N LEU A 220 -6.05 -7.76 12.08
CA LEU A 220 -6.35 -9.02 11.42
C LEU A 220 -7.29 -9.91 12.27
N ARG A 221 -7.10 -9.92 13.61
CA ARG A 221 -7.98 -10.65 14.53
C ARG A 221 -9.40 -10.07 14.57
N TRP A 222 -9.53 -8.75 14.46
CA TRP A 222 -10.83 -8.07 14.50
C TRP A 222 -11.59 -8.15 13.17
N MET A 223 -10.88 -8.04 12.05
CA MET A 223 -11.47 -8.04 10.70
C MET A 223 -11.67 -9.46 10.15
N GLY A 224 -10.79 -10.39 10.52
CA GLY A 224 -10.67 -11.67 9.85
C GLY A 224 -9.94 -11.60 8.50
N ILE A 225 -9.57 -12.76 7.98
CA ILE A 225 -8.74 -12.89 6.76
C ILE A 225 -9.39 -12.22 5.55
N GLU A 226 -10.66 -12.50 5.28
CA GLU A 226 -11.34 -12.05 4.05
C GLU A 226 -11.53 -10.52 4.00
N LYS A 227 -11.89 -9.89 5.12
CA LYS A 227 -11.98 -8.42 5.17
C LYS A 227 -10.60 -7.77 5.08
N MET A 228 -9.57 -8.40 5.64
CA MET A 228 -8.18 -7.94 5.51
C MET A 228 -7.69 -8.06 4.06
N LYS A 229 -8.04 -9.12 3.32
CA LYS A 229 -7.78 -9.22 1.87
C LYS A 229 -8.47 -8.09 1.10
N LYS A 230 -9.73 -7.76 1.42
CA LYS A 230 -10.42 -6.61 0.81
C LYS A 230 -9.72 -5.29 1.11
N HIS A 231 -9.26 -5.08 2.33
CA HIS A 231 -8.47 -3.91 2.71
C HIS A 231 -7.19 -3.81 1.86
N TRP A 232 -6.42 -4.88 1.78
CA TRP A 232 -5.20 -4.91 0.98
C TRP A 232 -5.45 -4.79 -0.51
N LYS A 233 -6.48 -5.44 -1.06
CA LYS A 233 -6.87 -5.26 -2.47
C LYS A 233 -7.15 -3.80 -2.78
N TYR A 234 -7.84 -3.11 -1.86
CA TYR A 234 -8.14 -1.69 -1.99
C TYR A 234 -6.88 -0.81 -1.98
N LEU A 235 -5.96 -1.06 -1.03
CA LEU A 235 -4.67 -0.33 -0.96
C LEU A 235 -3.83 -0.57 -2.22
N ILE A 236 -3.74 -1.80 -2.68
CA ILE A 236 -3.01 -2.17 -3.89
C ILE A 236 -3.62 -1.48 -5.11
N ALA A 237 -4.92 -1.57 -5.31
CA ALA A 237 -5.61 -0.91 -6.42
C ALA A 237 -5.37 0.60 -6.43
N ARG A 238 -5.25 1.22 -5.24
CA ARG A 238 -5.11 2.66 -5.09
C ARG A 238 -3.68 3.17 -5.18
N TYR A 239 -2.69 2.40 -4.71
CA TYR A 239 -1.33 2.89 -4.52
C TYR A 239 -0.23 2.11 -5.26
N SER A 240 -0.48 0.89 -5.73
CA SER A 240 0.58 0.06 -6.32
C SER A 240 1.20 0.63 -7.61
N ALA A 241 0.46 1.48 -8.33
CA ALA A 241 0.98 2.17 -9.51
C ALA A 241 2.10 3.18 -9.21
N TYR A 242 2.21 3.61 -7.95
CA TYR A 242 3.23 4.53 -7.47
C TYR A 242 4.47 3.79 -6.95
N PRO A 243 5.63 4.48 -6.82
CA PRO A 243 6.80 3.93 -6.15
C PRO A 243 6.54 3.85 -4.63
N VAL A 244 6.03 2.73 -4.18
CA VAL A 244 5.71 2.44 -2.77
C VAL A 244 6.41 1.18 -2.31
N ILE A 245 6.45 0.97 -1.00
CA ILE A 245 6.87 -0.27 -0.35
C ILE A 245 5.72 -0.72 0.53
N TRP A 246 5.43 -2.02 0.51
CA TRP A 246 4.41 -2.61 1.34
C TRP A 246 4.99 -3.13 2.65
N CYS A 247 4.48 -2.67 3.77
CA CYS A 247 4.66 -3.29 5.06
C CYS A 247 3.33 -3.91 5.48
N ALA A 248 3.25 -5.25 5.47
CA ALA A 248 1.97 -5.95 5.62
C ALA A 248 1.24 -5.58 6.92
N ALA A 249 1.96 -5.43 8.02
CA ALA A 249 1.42 -4.98 9.29
C ALA A 249 2.50 -4.38 10.19
N GLY A 250 2.10 -3.54 11.15
CA GLY A 250 2.91 -3.10 12.27
C GLY A 250 2.78 -4.07 13.45
N GLU A 251 3.91 -4.45 14.07
CA GLU A 251 4.00 -5.42 15.17
C GLU A 251 3.09 -6.66 14.96
N TYR A 252 3.30 -7.30 13.81
CA TYR A 252 2.36 -8.21 13.15
C TYR A 252 1.80 -9.32 14.03
N ASP A 253 2.57 -9.87 14.97
CA ASP A 253 2.17 -10.98 15.83
C ASP A 253 1.85 -10.54 17.28
N MET A 254 1.69 -9.22 17.50
CA MET A 254 1.32 -8.69 18.82
C MET A 254 -0.21 -8.73 18.99
N PRO A 255 -0.72 -9.49 19.97
CA PRO A 255 -2.13 -9.44 20.34
C PRO A 255 -2.51 -8.06 20.89
N PHE A 256 -3.76 -7.68 20.73
CA PHE A 256 -4.26 -6.45 21.36
C PHE A 256 -4.07 -6.49 22.88
N TYR A 257 -3.72 -5.35 23.48
CA TYR A 257 -3.30 -5.23 24.89
C TYR A 257 -4.31 -5.82 25.87
N LEU A 258 -5.60 -5.66 25.60
CA LEU A 258 -6.71 -6.13 26.45
C LEU A 258 -7.23 -7.51 26.08
N SER A 259 -6.57 -8.24 25.17
CA SER A 259 -6.96 -9.61 24.85
C SER A 259 -6.72 -10.54 26.04
N GLU A 260 -7.73 -11.34 26.38
CA GLU A 260 -7.63 -12.42 27.37
C GLU A 260 -7.02 -13.71 26.79
N LYS A 261 -6.95 -13.81 25.44
CA LYS A 261 -6.49 -14.99 24.69
C LYS A 261 -5.19 -14.72 23.92
N LYS A 262 -4.23 -14.04 24.56
CA LYS A 262 -3.01 -13.54 23.90
C LYS A 262 -2.26 -14.59 23.09
N GLN A 263 -2.10 -15.81 23.61
CA GLN A 263 -1.37 -16.87 22.90
C GLN A 263 -2.14 -17.38 21.67
N GLU A 264 -3.47 -17.54 21.80
CA GLU A 264 -4.35 -17.94 20.68
C GLU A 264 -4.32 -16.87 19.59
N ASP A 265 -4.47 -15.62 19.98
CA ASP A 265 -4.43 -14.47 19.06
C ASP A 265 -3.08 -14.37 18.37
N GLN A 266 -1.97 -14.52 19.08
CA GLN A 266 -0.62 -14.48 18.50
C GLN A 266 -0.42 -15.58 17.44
N ASN A 267 -0.86 -16.82 17.73
CA ASN A 267 -0.77 -17.92 16.78
C ASN A 267 -1.63 -17.65 15.53
N PHE A 268 -2.86 -17.16 15.71
CA PHE A 268 -3.72 -16.77 14.61
C PHE A 268 -3.09 -15.67 13.75
N LEU A 269 -2.50 -14.64 14.37
CA LEU A 269 -1.85 -13.54 13.68
C LEU A 269 -0.64 -14.02 12.86
N ARG A 270 0.20 -14.89 13.42
CA ARG A 270 1.37 -15.45 12.72
C ARG A 270 0.98 -16.18 11.44
N GLU A 271 -0.02 -17.04 11.51
CA GLU A 271 -0.47 -17.77 10.32
C GLU A 271 -1.26 -16.90 9.35
N GLY A 272 -2.15 -16.06 9.87
CA GLY A 272 -2.97 -15.19 9.04
C GLY A 272 -2.16 -14.16 8.24
N TRP A 273 -1.12 -13.61 8.81
CA TRP A 273 -0.27 -12.66 8.07
C TRP A 273 0.54 -13.31 6.95
N LYS A 274 0.91 -14.58 7.06
CA LYS A 274 1.51 -15.32 5.93
C LYS A 274 0.55 -15.38 4.74
N GLU A 275 -0.73 -15.65 5.00
CA GLU A 275 -1.75 -15.68 3.95
C GLU A 275 -1.94 -14.30 3.30
N ILE A 276 -1.99 -13.25 4.12
CA ILE A 276 -2.14 -11.88 3.62
C ILE A 276 -0.91 -11.44 2.80
N ILE A 277 0.32 -11.75 3.22
CA ILE A 277 1.53 -11.42 2.45
C ILE A 277 1.52 -12.09 1.08
N LYS A 278 1.17 -13.38 1.01
CA LYS A 278 1.01 -14.10 -0.27
C LYS A 278 -0.02 -13.41 -1.15
N PHE A 279 -1.19 -13.07 -0.57
CA PHE A 279 -2.24 -12.35 -1.28
C PHE A 279 -1.77 -10.98 -1.81
N ILE A 280 -1.00 -10.21 -1.03
CA ILE A 280 -0.43 -8.93 -1.47
C ILE A 280 0.44 -9.15 -2.71
N LYS A 281 1.37 -10.12 -2.66
CA LYS A 281 2.30 -10.41 -3.77
C LYS A 281 1.59 -10.91 -5.02
N GLU A 282 0.53 -11.69 -4.88
CA GLU A 282 -0.29 -12.19 -5.99
C GLU A 282 -1.17 -11.10 -6.61
N THR A 283 -1.59 -10.12 -5.80
CA THR A 283 -2.54 -9.07 -6.22
C THR A 283 -1.84 -7.84 -6.79
N ASP A 284 -0.62 -7.51 -6.32
CA ASP A 284 0.13 -6.34 -6.79
C ASP A 284 0.73 -6.58 -8.19
N PRO A 285 0.19 -5.93 -9.25
CA PRO A 285 0.66 -6.14 -10.62
C PRO A 285 2.04 -5.54 -10.88
N PHE A 286 2.56 -4.77 -9.95
CA PHE A 286 3.82 -4.04 -10.12
C PHE A 286 4.96 -4.61 -9.30
N SER A 287 4.70 -5.63 -8.47
CA SER A 287 5.70 -6.31 -7.64
C SER A 287 6.48 -5.33 -6.76
N ASN A 288 5.79 -4.37 -6.13
CA ASN A 288 6.44 -3.51 -5.15
C ASN A 288 6.96 -4.36 -3.97
N PRO A 289 8.14 -4.03 -3.40
CA PRO A 289 8.73 -4.85 -2.33
C PRO A 289 7.82 -4.97 -1.11
N VAL A 290 7.75 -6.16 -0.54
CA VAL A 290 6.90 -6.50 0.62
C VAL A 290 7.74 -6.88 1.81
N THR A 291 7.46 -6.27 2.95
CA THR A 291 8.01 -6.60 4.27
C THR A 291 6.90 -6.64 5.31
N ILE A 292 7.25 -6.94 6.56
CA ILE A 292 6.36 -6.84 7.71
C ILE A 292 7.15 -6.33 8.93
N HIS A 293 6.52 -5.49 9.77
CA HIS A 293 7.18 -4.92 10.93
C HIS A 293 7.01 -5.86 12.15
N PRO A 294 8.10 -6.40 12.73
CA PRO A 294 8.06 -7.31 13.86
C PRO A 294 7.87 -6.55 15.18
N ARG A 295 7.64 -7.28 16.26
CA ARG A 295 7.76 -6.75 17.63
C ARG A 295 9.24 -6.52 17.99
N THR A 296 9.45 -5.75 19.04
CA THR A 296 10.78 -5.50 19.61
C THR A 296 11.56 -6.79 19.85
N ALA A 297 12.81 -6.80 19.39
CA ALA A 297 13.76 -7.89 19.55
C ALA A 297 13.26 -9.26 19.06
N THR A 298 12.45 -9.25 17.99
CA THR A 298 12.02 -10.46 17.28
C THR A 298 12.43 -10.39 15.83
N TYR A 299 12.73 -11.54 15.24
CA TYR A 299 13.07 -11.67 13.82
C TYR A 299 12.00 -12.47 13.11
N THR A 300 11.54 -12.00 11.95
CA THR A 300 10.58 -12.75 11.14
C THR A 300 11.19 -14.03 10.60
N LYS A 301 12.50 -14.06 10.32
CA LYS A 301 13.23 -15.26 9.88
C LYS A 301 13.18 -16.43 10.89
N GLU A 302 12.96 -16.15 12.18
CA GLU A 302 12.83 -17.17 13.23
C GLU A 302 11.43 -17.82 13.26
N VAL A 303 10.47 -17.21 12.55
CA VAL A 303 9.11 -17.76 12.41
C VAL A 303 9.01 -18.47 11.07
N GLU A 304 8.79 -19.80 11.11
CA GLU A 304 8.72 -20.64 9.93
C GLU A 304 7.82 -20.05 8.82
N GLY A 305 8.32 -20.01 7.59
CA GLY A 305 7.63 -19.63 6.39
C GLY A 305 7.62 -18.11 6.08
N TYR A 306 8.20 -17.26 6.92
CA TYR A 306 8.25 -15.82 6.62
C TYR A 306 9.40 -15.44 5.69
N SER A 307 10.59 -16.04 5.86
CA SER A 307 11.77 -15.75 5.03
C SER A 307 11.56 -16.05 3.55
N GLU A 308 10.66 -16.98 3.20
CA GLU A 308 10.37 -17.37 1.83
C GLU A 308 9.37 -16.43 1.14
N ILE A 309 8.57 -15.70 1.92
CA ILE A 309 7.49 -14.83 1.38
C ILE A 309 7.80 -13.34 1.43
N LEU A 310 8.69 -12.91 2.31
CA LEU A 310 9.13 -11.51 2.40
C LEU A 310 10.24 -11.23 1.37
N ASP A 311 10.25 -10.00 0.84
CA ASP A 311 11.32 -9.54 -0.05
C ASP A 311 12.54 -9.04 0.73
N PHE A 312 12.32 -8.49 1.92
CA PHE A 312 13.37 -8.09 2.86
C PHE A 312 12.85 -8.09 4.29
N GLU A 313 13.75 -8.26 5.24
CA GLU A 313 13.43 -8.26 6.68
C GLU A 313 13.49 -6.84 7.27
N MET A 314 12.54 -6.54 8.15
CA MET A 314 12.53 -5.34 8.97
C MET A 314 12.81 -5.73 10.41
N LEU A 315 13.66 -4.95 11.10
CA LEU A 315 14.03 -5.19 12.50
C LEU A 315 13.54 -4.04 13.37
N GLN A 316 12.90 -4.37 14.48
CA GLN A 316 12.61 -3.39 15.53
C GLN A 316 13.57 -3.61 16.69
N THR A 317 14.56 -2.70 16.83
CA THR A 317 15.60 -2.84 17.84
C THR A 317 15.11 -2.54 19.26
N GLY A 318 14.01 -1.79 19.41
CA GLY A 318 13.37 -1.51 20.70
C GLY A 318 13.22 -0.03 21.01
N HIS A 319 12.77 0.26 22.24
CA HIS A 319 12.44 1.61 22.71
C HIS A 319 13.44 2.15 23.76
N SER A 320 14.58 1.49 23.94
CA SER A 320 15.61 1.91 24.91
C SER A 320 16.97 2.06 24.24
N ASP A 321 17.83 2.89 24.82
CA ASP A 321 19.17 3.23 24.33
C ASP A 321 20.07 2.00 24.10
N ASN A 322 19.85 0.93 24.86
CA ASN A 322 20.67 -0.29 24.81
C ASN A 322 20.08 -1.39 23.90
N SER A 323 18.87 -1.23 23.39
CA SER A 323 18.20 -2.28 22.60
C SER A 323 18.89 -2.53 21.27
N SER A 324 19.34 -1.47 20.59
CA SER A 324 20.04 -1.57 19.30
C SER A 324 21.36 -2.32 19.40
N ILE A 325 22.08 -2.15 20.50
CA ILE A 325 23.37 -2.82 20.74
C ILE A 325 23.17 -4.33 20.91
N LYS A 326 22.14 -4.75 21.65
CA LYS A 326 21.86 -6.18 21.89
C LYS A 326 21.56 -6.95 20.59
N ILE A 327 20.87 -6.33 19.64
CA ILE A 327 20.53 -6.98 18.37
C ILE A 327 21.74 -7.12 17.44
N GLN A 328 22.67 -6.14 17.44
CA GLN A 328 23.91 -6.22 16.66
C GLN A 328 24.83 -7.39 17.03
N PHE A 329 24.72 -7.94 18.24
CA PHE A 329 25.53 -9.05 18.73
C PHE A 329 24.79 -10.42 18.72
N MET A 330 23.58 -10.50 18.18
CA MET A 330 22.80 -11.74 18.06
C MET A 330 22.91 -12.39 16.67
N GLU A 331 23.79 -11.90 15.81
CA GLU A 331 24.16 -12.55 14.54
C GLU A 331 25.24 -13.63 14.83
#